data_04287b08f89d457a064d011cc19c80b6
#
_entry.id   04287b08f89d457a064d011cc19c80b6
#
_cell.length_a   1.000
_cell.length_b   1.000
_cell.length_c   1.000
_cell.angle_alpha   90.00
_cell.angle_beta   90.00
_cell.angle_gamma   90.00
#
_symmetry.space_group_name_H-M   'P 1'
#
loop_
_entity.id
_entity.type
_entity.pdbx_description
1 polymer ?
#
loop_
_entity_poly.entity_id
_entity_poly.type
_entity_poly.pdbx_seq_one_letter_code
_entity_poly.pdbx_strand_id
1 'polypeptide(L)'
;VKIGKQYKLRPDIKEAAAQHVRSLFIQAGNSDLVRLLKKEAFKRVYKQMLADPDSFMPRIFSAEIEPWSGTKPKGPGDFLTGSFVLPSLPQVQIQLQEIIDDPKSTIGDLTEIIGREPKLAAAVLRLANSGLYKLEGKIETPSKAVELLGFEKAGTLALGTASLSLFKRSDDAVLDLVKFWKHSIACGVVAQEIAFIAGLGDPERFFAGGLMHDIGLHVIFESDYSMAVDIFKLACSDGYNLYKAEHEMLGFNHADLGGYILMKWKFPRQLIAAAWGHHNPRKVKTDPDAMVIHVADFIAQALGYELGISPVIGYIDRTAWEKIGITAEQLIEMLPEIRRLIDDVFYIFEE
;
A
#
# COMPACT_ATOMS: atom_id res chain seq x y z
N VAL A 1 -27.08 2.51 22.35
CA VAL A 1 -28.20 1.55 22.53
C VAL A 1 -29.34 1.79 21.52
N LYS A 2 -29.48 3.01 20.94
CA LYS A 2 -30.51 3.30 19.91
C LYS A 2 -30.12 2.89 18.49
N ILE A 3 -28.84 2.67 18.21
CA ILE A 3 -28.32 2.33 16.89
C ILE A 3 -28.81 0.94 16.41
N GLY A 4 -28.86 -0.05 17.31
CA GLY A 4 -29.23 -1.41 16.93
C GLY A 4 -30.69 -1.63 16.46
N LYS A 5 -31.63 -0.73 16.75
CA LYS A 5 -33.03 -0.83 16.30
C LYS A 5 -33.27 -0.25 14.90
N GLN A 6 -32.50 0.75 14.51
CA GLN A 6 -32.61 1.39 13.18
C GLN A 6 -32.07 0.49 12.04
N TYR A 7 -31.10 -0.38 12.34
CA TYR A 7 -30.50 -1.30 11.37
C TYR A 7 -31.48 -2.38 10.82
N LYS A 8 -32.53 -2.70 11.57
CA LYS A 8 -33.52 -3.72 11.14
C LYS A 8 -34.58 -3.20 10.15
N LEU A 9 -34.65 -1.89 9.92
CA LEU A 9 -35.73 -1.24 9.19
C LEU A 9 -35.42 -0.82 7.75
N ARG A 10 -34.21 -1.12 7.23
CA ARG A 10 -33.79 -0.75 5.86
C ARG A 10 -33.23 -1.95 5.09
N PRO A 11 -34.12 -2.86 4.62
CA PRO A 11 -33.71 -4.02 3.83
C PRO A 11 -33.06 -3.64 2.49
N ASP A 12 -33.41 -2.47 1.93
CA ASP A 12 -32.81 -1.85 0.77
C ASP A 12 -31.29 -1.59 0.93
N ILE A 13 -30.87 -1.01 2.07
CA ILE A 13 -29.45 -0.75 2.36
C ILE A 13 -28.68 -2.07 2.55
N LYS A 14 -29.31 -3.08 3.16
CA LYS A 14 -28.66 -4.39 3.31
C LYS A 14 -28.39 -5.04 1.96
N GLU A 15 -29.35 -4.98 1.05
CA GLU A 15 -29.20 -5.53 -0.30
C GLU A 15 -28.18 -4.73 -1.11
N ALA A 16 -28.21 -3.39 -1.04
CA ALA A 16 -27.22 -2.52 -1.65
C ALA A 16 -25.79 -2.82 -1.16
N ALA A 17 -25.60 -3.00 0.15
CA ALA A 17 -24.33 -3.39 0.73
C ALA A 17 -23.87 -4.77 0.24
N ALA A 18 -24.79 -5.74 0.15
CA ALA A 18 -24.48 -7.07 -0.35
C ALA A 18 -24.10 -7.03 -1.84
N GLN A 19 -24.77 -6.21 -2.64
CA GLN A 19 -24.47 -6.02 -4.05
C GLN A 19 -23.10 -5.35 -4.24
N HIS A 20 -22.80 -4.30 -3.47
CA HIS A 20 -21.51 -3.63 -3.50
C HIS A 20 -20.37 -4.61 -3.17
N VAL A 21 -20.50 -5.41 -2.12
CA VAL A 21 -19.49 -6.42 -1.76
C VAL A 21 -19.35 -7.50 -2.84
N ARG A 22 -20.44 -7.94 -3.46
CA ARG A 22 -20.37 -8.88 -4.60
C ARG A 22 -19.57 -8.30 -5.76
N SER A 23 -19.79 -7.04 -6.11
CA SER A 23 -19.04 -6.33 -7.16
C SER A 23 -17.58 -6.16 -6.78
N LEU A 24 -17.30 -5.72 -5.56
CA LEU A 24 -15.94 -5.52 -5.05
C LEU A 24 -15.07 -6.79 -5.17
N PHE A 25 -15.64 -7.96 -4.86
CA PHE A 25 -14.95 -9.25 -4.86
C PHE A 25 -15.19 -10.10 -6.13
N ILE A 26 -15.64 -9.50 -7.22
CA ILE A 26 -16.04 -10.26 -8.43
C ILE A 26 -14.86 -11.06 -9.04
N GLN A 27 -13.63 -10.56 -8.91
CA GLN A 27 -12.41 -11.18 -9.42
C GLN A 27 -11.67 -12.01 -8.37
N ALA A 28 -12.05 -11.94 -7.10
CA ALA A 28 -11.28 -12.47 -5.97
C ALA A 28 -11.29 -14.01 -5.83
N GLY A 29 -12.19 -14.69 -6.54
CA GLY A 29 -12.36 -16.14 -6.37
C GLY A 29 -13.24 -16.51 -5.16
N ASN A 30 -13.12 -17.75 -4.66
CA ASN A 30 -14.01 -18.29 -3.63
C ASN A 30 -13.29 -19.21 -2.61
N SER A 31 -12.09 -18.84 -2.16
CA SER A 31 -11.38 -19.52 -1.07
C SER A 31 -12.00 -19.23 0.30
N ASP A 32 -11.60 -19.98 1.33
CA ASP A 32 -12.04 -19.72 2.72
C ASP A 32 -11.67 -18.33 3.17
N LEU A 33 -10.45 -17.89 2.88
CA LEU A 33 -10.00 -16.53 3.12
C LEU A 33 -10.92 -15.49 2.47
N VAL A 34 -11.22 -15.65 1.20
CA VAL A 34 -12.11 -14.73 0.47
C VAL A 34 -13.52 -14.72 1.06
N ARG A 35 -14.05 -15.88 1.45
CA ARG A 35 -15.37 -15.96 2.11
C ARG A 35 -15.40 -15.21 3.44
N LEU A 36 -14.35 -15.35 4.25
CA LEU A 36 -14.26 -14.66 5.53
C LEU A 36 -14.09 -13.14 5.35
N LEU A 37 -13.22 -12.71 4.43
CA LEU A 37 -13.04 -11.29 4.13
C LEU A 37 -14.30 -10.63 3.54
N LYS A 38 -15.08 -11.35 2.71
CA LYS A 38 -16.40 -10.87 2.25
C LYS A 38 -17.37 -10.60 3.41
N LYS A 39 -17.35 -11.42 4.46
CA LYS A 39 -18.18 -11.18 5.65
C LYS A 39 -17.76 -9.93 6.40
N GLU A 40 -16.45 -9.71 6.56
CA GLU A 40 -15.92 -8.51 7.21
C GLU A 40 -16.18 -7.25 6.38
N ALA A 41 -15.94 -7.31 5.07
CA ALA A 41 -16.27 -6.22 4.15
C ALA A 41 -17.77 -5.87 4.19
N PHE A 42 -18.66 -6.87 4.23
CA PHE A 42 -20.10 -6.64 4.32
C PHE A 42 -20.49 -5.92 5.61
N LYS A 43 -19.93 -6.31 6.77
CA LYS A 43 -20.21 -5.62 8.04
C LYS A 43 -19.82 -4.14 7.97
N ARG A 44 -18.64 -3.86 7.40
CA ARG A 44 -18.12 -2.51 7.22
C ARG A 44 -18.99 -1.68 6.27
N VAL A 45 -19.21 -2.18 5.04
CA VAL A 45 -19.99 -1.50 3.99
C VAL A 45 -21.41 -1.22 4.47
N TYR A 46 -22.05 -2.19 5.09
CA TYR A 46 -23.40 -2.03 5.62
C TYR A 46 -23.46 -0.93 6.70
N LYS A 47 -22.47 -0.90 7.61
CA LYS A 47 -22.38 0.15 8.64
C LYS A 47 -22.16 1.53 8.02
N GLN A 48 -21.31 1.64 7.00
CA GLN A 48 -21.04 2.90 6.31
C GLN A 48 -22.26 3.41 5.54
N MET A 49 -22.93 2.55 4.77
CA MET A 49 -24.15 2.92 4.02
C MET A 49 -25.32 3.30 4.94
N LEU A 50 -25.33 2.82 6.16
CA LEU A 50 -26.33 3.24 7.15
C LEU A 50 -26.07 4.61 7.73
N ALA A 51 -24.80 5.01 7.82
CA ALA A 51 -24.41 6.33 8.24
C ALA A 51 -24.53 7.34 7.08
N ASP A 52 -24.13 6.93 5.89
CA ASP A 52 -24.16 7.70 4.66
C ASP A 52 -24.47 6.76 3.48
N PRO A 53 -25.71 6.76 2.95
CA PRO A 53 -26.12 5.90 1.83
C PRO A 53 -25.30 6.14 0.55
N ASP A 54 -24.75 7.32 0.38
CA ASP A 54 -24.01 7.71 -0.82
C ASP A 54 -22.48 7.51 -0.69
N SER A 55 -22.02 6.95 0.42
CA SER A 55 -20.61 6.75 0.75
C SER A 55 -19.80 5.95 -0.28
N PHE A 56 -20.47 5.21 -1.16
CA PHE A 56 -19.84 4.39 -2.21
C PHE A 56 -20.24 4.84 -3.63
N MET A 57 -20.72 6.07 -3.79
CA MET A 57 -21.00 6.62 -5.12
C MET A 57 -19.71 6.74 -5.92
N PRO A 58 -19.75 6.38 -7.22
CA PRO A 58 -18.60 6.54 -8.10
C PRO A 58 -18.14 7.99 -8.16
N ARG A 59 -16.81 8.20 -8.23
CA ARG A 59 -16.26 9.53 -8.47
C ARG A 59 -16.62 9.98 -9.89
N ILE A 60 -17.27 11.12 -10.00
CA ILE A 60 -17.65 11.72 -11.29
C ILE A 60 -16.63 12.80 -11.61
N PHE A 61 -15.94 12.68 -12.75
CA PHE A 61 -15.09 13.75 -13.28
C PHE A 61 -15.94 14.73 -14.08
N SER A 62 -15.60 16.02 -14.05
CA SER A 62 -16.20 17.01 -14.92
C SER A 62 -16.09 16.60 -16.39
N ALA A 63 -17.13 16.82 -17.18
CA ALA A 63 -17.32 16.21 -18.50
C ALA A 63 -16.33 16.65 -19.61
N GLU A 64 -15.45 17.63 -19.36
CA GLU A 64 -14.67 18.31 -20.39
C GLU A 64 -13.15 18.05 -20.33
N ILE A 65 -12.74 16.85 -19.86
CA ILE A 65 -11.32 16.48 -19.90
C ILE A 65 -11.06 15.87 -21.29
N GLU A 66 -10.19 16.54 -22.08
CA GLU A 66 -9.74 16.02 -23.36
C GLU A 66 -9.07 14.65 -23.17
N PRO A 67 -9.40 13.64 -24.01
CA PRO A 67 -8.78 12.34 -23.94
C PRO A 67 -7.26 12.42 -24.11
N TRP A 68 -6.55 11.55 -23.41
CA TRP A 68 -5.11 11.45 -23.57
C TRP A 68 -4.70 11.12 -25.01
N SER A 69 -3.90 11.98 -25.60
CA SER A 69 -3.40 11.86 -26.98
C SER A 69 -1.90 11.55 -27.05
N GLY A 70 -1.27 11.21 -25.92
CA GLY A 70 0.13 10.88 -25.86
C GLY A 70 0.49 9.56 -26.55
N THR A 71 1.76 9.41 -26.87
CA THR A 71 2.27 8.18 -27.48
C THR A 71 2.50 7.10 -26.42
N LYS A 72 2.00 5.89 -26.67
CA LYS A 72 2.22 4.75 -25.81
C LYS A 72 3.74 4.48 -25.63
N PRO A 73 4.26 4.50 -24.40
CA PRO A 73 5.69 4.28 -24.15
C PRO A 73 6.09 2.84 -24.46
N LYS A 74 7.35 2.62 -24.82
CA LYS A 74 7.89 1.27 -25.10
C LYS A 74 8.09 0.43 -23.84
N GLY A 75 8.08 1.07 -22.68
CA GLY A 75 8.24 0.43 -21.37
C GLY A 75 8.50 1.43 -20.27
N PRO A 76 8.70 0.96 -19.02
CA PRO A 76 8.92 1.83 -17.86
C PRO A 76 10.07 2.83 -18.01
N GLY A 77 11.16 2.41 -18.65
CA GLY A 77 12.31 3.29 -18.88
C GLY A 77 12.03 4.44 -19.85
N ASP A 78 11.29 4.16 -20.92
CA ASP A 78 10.88 5.14 -21.90
C ASP A 78 9.89 6.16 -21.29
N PHE A 79 8.97 5.68 -20.48
CA PHE A 79 8.03 6.51 -19.74
C PHE A 79 8.72 7.54 -18.84
N LEU A 80 9.75 7.12 -18.12
CA LEU A 80 10.49 7.99 -17.20
C LEU A 80 11.42 9.01 -17.90
N THR A 81 11.75 8.78 -19.16
CA THR A 81 12.55 9.75 -19.94
C THR A 81 11.71 10.68 -20.80
N GLY A 82 10.46 10.30 -21.11
CA GLY A 82 9.55 11.05 -21.99
C GLY A 82 8.53 11.89 -21.23
N SER A 83 7.60 11.22 -20.57
CA SER A 83 6.43 11.86 -19.95
C SER A 83 6.67 12.36 -18.54
N PHE A 84 7.59 11.77 -17.82
CA PHE A 84 7.87 12.10 -16.43
C PHE A 84 9.35 12.02 -16.13
N VAL A 85 9.91 13.10 -15.60
CA VAL A 85 11.28 13.09 -15.09
C VAL A 85 11.26 12.58 -13.66
N LEU A 86 11.80 11.38 -13.46
CA LEU A 86 11.89 10.79 -12.13
C LEU A 86 12.65 11.76 -11.19
N PRO A 87 12.07 12.16 -10.06
CA PRO A 87 12.78 13.00 -9.10
C PRO A 87 14.11 12.35 -8.70
N SER A 88 15.17 13.15 -8.59
CA SER A 88 16.37 12.68 -7.95
C SER A 88 16.08 12.37 -6.48
N LEU A 89 16.64 11.28 -5.99
CA LEU A 89 16.53 10.95 -4.57
C LEU A 89 17.02 12.13 -3.71
N PRO A 90 16.30 12.51 -2.65
CA PRO A 90 16.81 13.45 -1.66
C PRO A 90 18.16 12.98 -1.11
N GLN A 91 19.01 13.94 -0.75
CA GLN A 91 20.34 13.63 -0.24
C GLN A 91 20.32 12.65 0.94
N VAL A 92 19.32 12.78 1.83
CA VAL A 92 19.14 11.87 2.97
C VAL A 92 18.90 10.43 2.55
N GLN A 93 18.15 10.19 1.47
CA GLN A 93 17.92 8.83 0.97
C GLN A 93 19.20 8.21 0.37
N ILE A 94 19.97 8.99 -0.37
CA ILE A 94 21.25 8.54 -0.91
C ILE A 94 22.17 8.16 0.25
N GLN A 95 22.27 9.00 1.27
CA GLN A 95 23.11 8.74 2.45
C GLN A 95 22.63 7.54 3.25
N LEU A 96 21.30 7.37 3.45
CA LEU A 96 20.74 6.18 4.11
C LEU A 96 21.12 4.91 3.35
N GLN A 97 21.02 4.94 2.02
CA GLN A 97 21.36 3.79 1.19
C GLN A 97 22.84 3.45 1.25
N GLU A 98 23.72 4.46 1.14
CA GLU A 98 25.16 4.26 1.26
C GLU A 98 25.55 3.62 2.60
N ILE A 99 24.90 4.05 3.70
CA ILE A 99 25.14 3.48 5.03
C ILE A 99 24.55 2.06 5.15
N ILE A 100 23.39 1.79 4.60
CA ILE A 100 22.78 0.45 4.65
C ILE A 100 23.61 -0.56 3.85
N ASP A 101 24.19 -0.14 2.73
CA ASP A 101 24.99 -0.98 1.84
C ASP A 101 26.43 -1.18 2.32
N ASP A 102 26.97 -0.32 3.21
CA ASP A 102 28.32 -0.47 3.73
C ASP A 102 28.36 -1.37 5.00
N PRO A 103 28.98 -2.57 4.92
CA PRO A 103 29.06 -3.47 6.06
C PRO A 103 29.90 -2.93 7.24
N LYS A 104 30.58 -1.80 7.08
CA LYS A 104 31.35 -1.14 8.14
C LYS A 104 30.54 -0.08 8.88
N SER A 105 29.37 0.26 8.36
CA SER A 105 28.52 1.27 8.97
C SER A 105 28.01 0.82 10.34
N THR A 106 27.85 1.78 11.22
CA THR A 106 27.47 1.58 12.62
C THR A 106 26.08 2.15 12.91
N ILE A 107 25.50 1.75 14.05
CA ILE A 107 24.29 2.37 14.61
C ILE A 107 24.45 3.89 14.74
N GLY A 108 25.67 4.35 15.08
CA GLY A 108 25.98 5.77 15.21
C GLY A 108 25.83 6.53 13.90
N ASP A 109 26.36 5.97 12.80
CA ASP A 109 26.26 6.58 11.47
C ASP A 109 24.80 6.70 11.01
N LEU A 110 24.02 5.65 11.20
CA LEU A 110 22.59 5.67 10.87
C LEU A 110 21.81 6.68 11.72
N THR A 111 22.10 6.73 13.03
CA THR A 111 21.47 7.68 13.95
C THR A 111 21.79 9.12 13.57
N GLU A 112 23.01 9.40 13.15
CA GLU A 112 23.43 10.74 12.73
C GLU A 112 22.64 11.20 11.51
N ILE A 113 22.47 10.35 10.49
CA ILE A 113 21.69 10.70 9.29
C ILE A 113 20.22 10.92 9.63
N ILE A 114 19.60 10.00 10.38
CA ILE A 114 18.21 10.15 10.80
C ILE A 114 18.03 11.46 11.60
N GLY A 115 18.96 11.77 12.49
CA GLY A 115 18.88 12.95 13.36
C GLY A 115 19.05 14.29 12.63
N ARG A 116 19.70 14.30 11.44
CA ARG A 116 19.86 15.52 10.62
C ARG A 116 18.57 15.98 9.95
N GLU A 117 17.61 15.08 9.77
CA GLU A 117 16.32 15.35 9.13
C GLU A 117 15.19 15.31 10.17
N PRO A 118 14.70 16.47 10.66
CA PRO A 118 13.73 16.51 11.76
C PRO A 118 12.44 15.73 11.50
N LYS A 119 11.93 15.76 10.26
CA LYS A 119 10.72 15.01 9.88
C LYS A 119 10.95 13.50 9.91
N LEU A 120 12.10 13.06 9.40
CA LEU A 120 12.46 11.65 9.42
C LEU A 120 12.70 11.15 10.85
N ALA A 121 13.44 11.92 11.66
CA ALA A 121 13.68 11.63 13.06
C ALA A 121 12.35 11.48 13.84
N ALA A 122 11.42 12.42 13.64
CA ALA A 122 10.10 12.37 14.26
C ALA A 122 9.29 11.15 13.82
N ALA A 123 9.31 10.81 12.53
CA ALA A 123 8.57 9.65 12.01
C ALA A 123 9.15 8.34 12.52
N VAL A 124 10.47 8.15 12.49
CA VAL A 124 11.15 6.95 13.03
C VAL A 124 10.86 6.80 14.53
N LEU A 125 10.92 7.92 15.29
CA LEU A 125 10.65 7.91 16.72
C LEU A 125 9.18 7.54 17.02
N ARG A 126 8.24 8.10 16.28
CA ARG A 126 6.82 7.78 16.42
C ARG A 126 6.52 6.32 16.03
N LEU A 127 7.09 5.82 14.95
CA LEU A 127 6.98 4.42 14.55
C LEU A 127 7.52 3.49 15.63
N ALA A 128 8.69 3.78 16.19
CA ALA A 128 9.27 3.00 17.29
C ALA A 128 8.37 2.98 18.54
N ASN A 129 7.64 4.06 18.81
CA ASN A 129 6.67 4.14 19.90
C ASN A 129 5.28 3.57 19.56
N SER A 130 5.02 3.22 18.31
CA SER A 130 3.74 2.60 17.93
C SER A 130 3.62 1.17 18.49
N GLY A 131 2.39 0.68 18.60
CA GLY A 131 2.14 -0.69 19.00
C GLY A 131 2.74 -1.75 18.07
N LEU A 132 3.17 -1.33 16.88
CA LEU A 132 3.75 -2.20 15.85
C LEU A 132 5.04 -2.88 16.30
N TYR A 133 5.88 -2.20 17.10
CA TYR A 133 7.17 -2.72 17.55
C TYR A 133 7.16 -3.34 18.95
N LYS A 134 6.07 -3.14 19.71
CA LYS A 134 5.89 -3.69 21.07
C LYS A 134 7.09 -3.45 21.99
N LEU A 135 7.77 -2.29 21.82
CA LEU A 135 8.91 -1.91 22.66
C LEU A 135 8.44 -1.45 24.03
N GLU A 136 9.21 -1.77 25.07
CA GLU A 136 8.89 -1.38 26.44
C GLU A 136 9.27 0.06 26.73
N GLY A 137 8.36 0.81 27.35
CA GLY A 137 8.58 2.19 27.77
C GLY A 137 8.45 3.19 26.63
N LYS A 138 8.55 4.49 26.98
CA LYS A 138 8.51 5.58 26.02
C LYS A 138 9.91 5.84 25.45
N ILE A 139 10.04 5.81 24.13
CA ILE A 139 11.29 6.10 23.42
C ILE A 139 11.29 7.59 23.08
N GLU A 140 12.27 8.33 23.61
CA GLU A 140 12.29 9.81 23.53
C GLU A 140 13.32 10.36 22.54
N THR A 141 14.24 9.52 22.03
CA THR A 141 15.29 9.97 21.13
C THR A 141 15.42 9.03 19.92
N PRO A 142 15.75 9.56 18.72
CA PRO A 142 16.05 8.75 17.54
C PRO A 142 17.17 7.74 17.79
N SER A 143 18.20 8.11 18.56
CA SER A 143 19.30 7.23 18.93
C SER A 143 18.79 5.98 19.69
N LYS A 144 17.89 6.19 20.66
CA LYS A 144 17.30 5.08 21.40
C LYS A 144 16.37 4.23 20.53
N ALA A 145 15.65 4.85 19.60
CA ALA A 145 14.84 4.14 18.61
C ALA A 145 15.71 3.22 17.74
N VAL A 146 16.80 3.74 17.17
CA VAL A 146 17.75 2.96 16.34
C VAL A 146 18.42 1.85 17.15
N GLU A 147 18.82 2.14 18.40
CA GLU A 147 19.41 1.12 19.30
C GLU A 147 18.45 -0.06 19.56
N LEU A 148 17.19 0.24 19.84
CA LEU A 148 16.18 -0.78 20.18
C LEU A 148 15.67 -1.54 18.95
N LEU A 149 15.51 -0.86 17.82
CA LEU A 149 15.11 -1.49 16.55
C LEU A 149 16.26 -2.30 15.94
N GLY A 150 17.50 -1.86 16.16
CA GLY A 150 18.69 -2.38 15.49
C GLY A 150 18.93 -1.69 14.14
N PHE A 151 20.15 -1.84 13.61
CA PHE A 151 20.63 -1.15 12.42
C PHE A 151 19.78 -1.41 11.17
N GLU A 152 19.54 -2.69 10.84
CA GLU A 152 18.83 -3.08 9.60
C GLU A 152 17.38 -2.61 9.60
N LYS A 153 16.67 -2.80 10.71
CA LYS A 153 15.26 -2.41 10.83
C LYS A 153 15.08 -0.90 10.80
N ALA A 154 15.88 -0.18 11.58
CA ALA A 154 15.83 1.27 11.59
C ALA A 154 16.22 1.88 10.24
N GLY A 155 17.21 1.30 9.55
CA GLY A 155 17.60 1.70 8.20
C GLY A 155 16.51 1.51 7.17
N THR A 156 15.89 0.34 7.17
CA THR A 156 14.78 0.02 6.24
C THR A 156 13.57 0.94 6.47
N LEU A 157 13.22 1.18 7.74
CA LEU A 157 12.15 2.13 8.10
C LEU A 157 12.48 3.56 7.70
N ALA A 158 13.71 4.00 7.96
CA ALA A 158 14.14 5.34 7.59
C ALA A 158 14.08 5.54 6.07
N LEU A 159 14.54 4.55 5.31
CA LEU A 159 14.54 4.59 3.86
C LEU A 159 13.10 4.63 3.30
N GLY A 160 12.21 3.77 3.78
CA GLY A 160 10.79 3.77 3.40
C GLY A 160 10.11 5.10 3.75
N THR A 161 10.32 5.59 4.97
CA THR A 161 9.73 6.85 5.45
C THR A 161 10.26 8.07 4.69
N ALA A 162 11.55 8.13 4.40
CA ALA A 162 12.14 9.21 3.60
C ALA A 162 11.54 9.26 2.19
N SER A 163 11.15 8.12 1.64
CA SER A 163 10.51 8.03 0.31
C SER A 163 9.14 8.70 0.25
N LEU A 164 8.42 8.77 1.37
CA LEU A 164 7.12 9.47 1.45
C LEU A 164 7.25 10.98 1.15
N SER A 165 8.39 11.57 1.47
CA SER A 165 8.65 13.01 1.25
C SER A 165 8.88 13.40 -0.22
N LEU A 166 9.06 12.42 -1.11
CA LEU A 166 9.27 12.65 -2.55
C LEU A 166 8.03 13.22 -3.24
N PHE A 167 6.87 13.02 -2.65
CA PHE A 167 5.61 13.25 -3.32
C PHE A 167 4.84 14.41 -2.68
N LYS A 168 4.55 15.44 -3.48
CA LYS A 168 3.81 16.63 -3.05
C LYS A 168 2.32 16.41 -3.26
N ARG A 169 1.50 16.95 -2.37
CA ARG A 169 0.05 17.05 -2.58
C ARG A 169 -0.24 17.95 -3.78
N SER A 170 -1.08 17.48 -4.70
CA SER A 170 -1.77 18.29 -5.69
C SER A 170 -3.26 18.24 -5.39
N ASP A 171 -3.90 19.41 -5.28
CA ASP A 171 -5.35 19.49 -4.97
C ASP A 171 -6.21 19.00 -6.15
N ASP A 172 -5.66 19.00 -7.37
CA ASP A 172 -6.34 18.56 -8.60
C ASP A 172 -5.99 17.11 -9.01
N ALA A 173 -5.28 16.35 -8.16
CA ALA A 173 -4.84 15.00 -8.50
C ALA A 173 -6.01 14.01 -8.60
N VAL A 174 -5.94 13.11 -9.58
CA VAL A 174 -6.86 11.97 -9.71
C VAL A 174 -6.69 11.02 -8.53
N LEU A 175 -5.45 10.81 -8.09
CA LEU A 175 -5.08 10.00 -6.96
C LEU A 175 -5.21 10.80 -5.65
N ASP A 176 -6.08 10.32 -4.76
CA ASP A 176 -6.18 10.84 -3.40
C ASP A 176 -4.97 10.38 -2.58
N LEU A 177 -4.02 11.29 -2.33
CA LEU A 177 -2.79 10.95 -1.60
C LEU A 177 -3.04 10.48 -0.16
N VAL A 178 -4.08 10.95 0.51
CA VAL A 178 -4.42 10.48 1.85
C VAL A 178 -4.84 9.02 1.79
N LYS A 179 -5.70 8.65 0.84
CA LYS A 179 -6.09 7.25 0.62
C LYS A 179 -4.92 6.41 0.17
N PHE A 180 -4.08 6.93 -0.73
CA PHE A 180 -2.88 6.24 -1.20
C PHE A 180 -1.95 5.85 -0.05
N TRP A 181 -1.60 6.81 0.82
CA TRP A 181 -0.74 6.52 1.96
C TRP A 181 -1.41 5.64 2.99
N LYS A 182 -2.71 5.83 3.23
CA LYS A 182 -3.47 4.96 4.14
C LYS A 182 -3.51 3.51 3.64
N HIS A 183 -3.64 3.31 2.33
CA HIS A 183 -3.54 2.00 1.69
C HIS A 183 -2.15 1.39 1.86
N SER A 184 -1.09 2.14 1.51
CA SER A 184 0.29 1.68 1.62
C SER A 184 0.68 1.31 3.04
N ILE A 185 0.29 2.13 4.03
CA ILE A 185 0.48 1.84 5.46
C ILE A 185 -0.30 0.58 5.86
N ALA A 186 -1.55 0.46 5.45
CA ALA A 186 -2.37 -0.70 5.75
C ALA A 186 -1.75 -1.98 5.16
N CYS A 187 -1.29 -1.92 3.92
CA CYS A 187 -0.58 -3.03 3.29
C CYS A 187 0.70 -3.39 4.06
N GLY A 188 1.49 -2.38 4.48
CA GLY A 188 2.69 -2.59 5.28
C GLY A 188 2.41 -3.26 6.63
N VAL A 189 1.43 -2.75 7.39
CA VAL A 189 1.03 -3.33 8.69
C VAL A 189 0.53 -4.77 8.52
N VAL A 190 -0.35 -5.02 7.55
CA VAL A 190 -0.86 -6.38 7.27
C VAL A 190 0.28 -7.31 6.89
N ALA A 191 1.21 -6.86 6.05
CA ALA A 191 2.36 -7.65 5.61
C ALA A 191 3.29 -8.01 6.78
N GLN A 192 3.57 -7.05 7.66
CA GLN A 192 4.38 -7.26 8.85
C GLN A 192 3.74 -8.26 9.82
N GLU A 193 2.45 -8.13 10.10
CA GLU A 193 1.73 -9.04 10.97
C GLU A 193 1.63 -10.46 10.38
N ILE A 194 1.39 -10.58 9.07
CA ILE A 194 1.45 -11.87 8.37
C ILE A 194 2.83 -12.51 8.53
N ALA A 195 3.90 -11.75 8.27
CA ALA A 195 5.26 -12.24 8.37
C ALA A 195 5.64 -12.66 9.79
N PHE A 196 5.17 -11.92 10.79
CA PHE A 196 5.37 -12.24 12.21
C PHE A 196 4.77 -13.60 12.58
N ILE A 197 3.49 -13.84 12.19
CA ILE A 197 2.80 -15.10 12.52
C ILE A 197 3.38 -16.26 11.72
N ALA A 198 3.69 -16.05 10.46
CA ALA A 198 4.24 -17.07 9.59
C ALA A 198 5.73 -17.38 9.90
N GLY A 199 6.37 -16.63 10.80
CA GLY A 199 7.78 -16.82 11.15
C GLY A 199 8.74 -16.57 9.98
N LEU A 200 8.42 -15.62 9.10
CA LEU A 200 9.16 -15.37 7.85
C LEU A 200 10.46 -14.55 8.04
N GLY A 201 10.97 -14.45 9.26
CA GLY A 201 12.19 -13.70 9.56
C GLY A 201 11.90 -12.24 9.84
N ASP A 202 12.69 -11.30 9.28
CA ASP A 202 12.61 -9.87 9.55
C ASP A 202 11.26 -9.23 9.11
N PRO A 203 10.28 -9.03 10.01
CA PRO A 203 8.96 -8.52 9.62
C PRO A 203 8.98 -7.07 9.12
N GLU A 204 9.97 -6.27 9.52
CA GLU A 204 10.06 -4.85 9.18
C GLU A 204 10.30 -4.62 7.68
N ARG A 205 11.02 -5.54 7.01
CA ARG A 205 11.19 -5.45 5.56
C ARG A 205 9.86 -5.60 4.82
N PHE A 206 8.92 -6.37 5.36
CA PHE A 206 7.59 -6.51 4.78
C PHE A 206 6.74 -5.25 4.99
N PHE A 207 6.89 -4.57 6.14
CA PHE A 207 6.29 -3.26 6.32
C PHE A 207 6.78 -2.26 5.27
N ALA A 208 8.10 -2.15 5.09
CA ALA A 208 8.67 -1.26 4.07
C ALA A 208 8.26 -1.68 2.65
N GLY A 209 8.17 -2.99 2.38
CA GLY A 209 7.67 -3.52 1.11
C GLY A 209 6.24 -3.05 0.83
N GLY A 210 5.34 -3.17 1.81
CA GLY A 210 3.97 -2.69 1.69
C GLY A 210 3.86 -1.18 1.57
N LEU A 211 4.72 -0.44 2.25
CA LEU A 211 4.76 1.03 2.14
C LEU A 211 5.15 1.50 0.73
N MET A 212 5.98 0.75 0.03
CA MET A 212 6.59 1.15 -1.24
C MET A 212 6.01 0.42 -2.47
N HIS A 213 5.12 -0.56 -2.30
CA HIS A 213 4.70 -1.44 -3.40
C HIS A 213 4.03 -0.69 -4.55
N ASP A 214 3.29 0.37 -4.25
CA ASP A 214 2.50 1.16 -5.18
C ASP A 214 3.19 2.46 -5.66
N ILE A 215 4.50 2.62 -5.42
CA ILE A 215 5.22 3.85 -5.81
C ILE A 215 5.10 4.16 -7.30
N GLY A 216 5.03 3.14 -8.15
CA GLY A 216 4.83 3.30 -9.59
C GLY A 216 3.46 3.89 -9.93
N LEU A 217 2.44 3.57 -9.15
CA LEU A 217 1.09 4.12 -9.32
C LEU A 217 1.08 5.65 -9.13
N HIS A 218 1.73 6.10 -8.05
CA HIS A 218 1.84 7.53 -7.81
C HIS A 218 2.51 8.25 -8.98
N VAL A 219 3.62 7.69 -9.50
CA VAL A 219 4.33 8.27 -10.65
C VAL A 219 3.47 8.30 -11.92
N ILE A 220 2.69 7.25 -12.20
CA ILE A 220 1.77 7.24 -13.35
C ILE A 220 0.74 8.36 -13.22
N PHE A 221 0.11 8.50 -12.06
CA PHE A 221 -1.00 9.43 -11.86
C PHE A 221 -0.57 10.89 -11.73
N GLU A 222 0.68 11.15 -11.36
CA GLU A 222 1.25 12.51 -11.31
C GLU A 222 1.88 12.96 -12.64
N SER A 223 2.10 12.04 -13.59
CA SER A 223 2.83 12.36 -14.83
C SER A 223 1.97 13.11 -15.85
N ASP A 224 0.69 12.79 -15.97
CA ASP A 224 -0.25 13.40 -16.90
C ASP A 224 -1.69 13.22 -16.42
N TYR A 225 -2.37 14.33 -16.18
CA TYR A 225 -3.74 14.33 -15.65
C TYR A 225 -4.76 13.67 -16.59
N SER A 226 -4.67 13.93 -17.89
CA SER A 226 -5.59 13.36 -18.88
C SER A 226 -5.42 11.84 -18.99
N MET A 227 -4.18 11.38 -18.99
CA MET A 227 -3.83 9.96 -18.96
C MET A 227 -4.36 9.29 -17.67
N ALA A 228 -4.15 9.90 -16.51
CA ALA A 228 -4.62 9.39 -15.23
C ALA A 228 -6.14 9.24 -15.20
N VAL A 229 -6.88 10.24 -15.73
CA VAL A 229 -8.35 10.19 -15.83
C VAL A 229 -8.82 9.09 -16.78
N ASP A 230 -8.18 8.89 -17.91
CA ASP A 230 -8.57 7.86 -18.87
C ASP A 230 -8.26 6.46 -18.36
N ILE A 231 -7.12 6.26 -17.68
CA ILE A 231 -6.83 5.02 -16.93
C ILE A 231 -7.91 4.74 -15.88
N PHE A 232 -8.30 5.76 -15.11
CA PHE A 232 -9.36 5.64 -14.11
C PHE A 232 -10.70 5.23 -14.73
N LYS A 233 -11.14 5.91 -15.79
CA LYS A 233 -12.38 5.60 -16.51
C LYS A 233 -12.38 4.16 -17.03
N LEU A 234 -11.24 3.72 -17.60
CA LEU A 234 -11.10 2.35 -18.10
C LEU A 234 -11.11 1.32 -16.94
N ALA A 235 -10.44 1.62 -15.84
CA ALA A 235 -10.42 0.75 -14.66
C ALA A 235 -11.82 0.54 -14.04
N CYS A 236 -12.72 1.52 -14.19
CA CYS A 236 -14.11 1.45 -13.75
C CYS A 236 -15.04 0.76 -14.76
N SER A 237 -14.58 0.43 -15.96
CA SER A 237 -15.39 -0.28 -16.95
C SER A 237 -15.46 -1.79 -16.71
N ASP A 238 -16.50 -2.44 -17.27
CA ASP A 238 -16.72 -3.87 -17.08
C ASP A 238 -15.53 -4.72 -17.54
N GLY A 239 -15.09 -5.63 -16.66
CA GLY A 239 -13.99 -6.56 -16.93
C GLY A 239 -12.58 -6.01 -16.69
N TYR A 240 -12.47 -4.71 -16.36
CA TYR A 240 -11.20 -4.08 -16.02
C TYR A 240 -11.01 -3.97 -14.49
N ASN A 241 -9.78 -3.78 -14.11
CA ASN A 241 -9.31 -3.24 -12.85
C ASN A 241 -8.14 -2.30 -13.19
N LEU A 242 -7.61 -1.61 -12.19
CA LEU A 242 -6.55 -0.62 -12.40
C LEU A 242 -5.33 -1.20 -13.14
N TYR A 243 -4.82 -2.33 -12.66
CA TYR A 243 -3.68 -3.04 -13.23
C TYR A 243 -3.86 -3.36 -14.74
N LYS A 244 -5.06 -3.82 -15.15
CA LYS A 244 -5.35 -4.12 -16.56
C LYS A 244 -5.51 -2.85 -17.39
N ALA A 245 -6.15 -1.81 -16.84
CA ALA A 245 -6.33 -0.53 -17.52
C ALA A 245 -4.98 0.13 -17.85
N GLU A 246 -4.07 0.15 -16.89
CA GLU A 246 -2.70 0.63 -17.11
C GLU A 246 -1.98 -0.16 -18.21
N HIS A 247 -2.05 -1.49 -18.15
CA HIS A 247 -1.39 -2.33 -19.15
C HIS A 247 -1.96 -2.11 -20.56
N GLU A 248 -3.27 -1.93 -20.68
CA GLU A 248 -3.91 -1.62 -21.96
C GLU A 248 -3.42 -0.30 -22.52
N MET A 249 -3.38 0.75 -21.68
CA MET A 249 -3.01 2.09 -22.12
C MET A 249 -1.51 2.29 -22.30
N LEU A 250 -0.69 1.75 -21.37
CA LEU A 250 0.74 2.03 -21.32
C LEU A 250 1.61 0.85 -21.83
N GLY A 251 1.08 -0.37 -21.86
CA GLY A 251 1.86 -1.59 -22.17
C GLY A 251 2.60 -2.18 -20.98
N PHE A 252 2.54 -1.53 -19.82
CA PHE A 252 3.02 -1.97 -18.53
C PHE A 252 2.07 -1.44 -17.44
N ASN A 253 2.29 -1.80 -16.20
CA ASN A 253 1.47 -1.35 -15.07
C ASN A 253 2.34 -0.73 -13.97
N HIS A 254 1.70 -0.20 -12.91
CA HIS A 254 2.39 0.44 -11.81
C HIS A 254 3.36 -0.49 -11.07
N ALA A 255 3.10 -1.80 -10.99
CA ALA A 255 4.03 -2.75 -10.39
C ALA A 255 5.32 -2.86 -11.21
N ASP A 256 5.20 -2.88 -12.55
CA ASP A 256 6.37 -2.86 -13.46
C ASP A 256 7.18 -1.58 -13.30
N LEU A 257 6.49 -0.45 -13.26
CA LEU A 257 7.13 0.85 -13.10
C LEU A 257 7.77 1.00 -11.70
N GLY A 258 7.06 0.62 -10.64
CA GLY A 258 7.55 0.67 -9.27
C GLY A 258 8.81 -0.15 -9.07
N GLY A 259 8.81 -1.41 -9.52
CA GLY A 259 9.99 -2.26 -9.50
C GLY A 259 11.17 -1.66 -10.29
N TYR A 260 10.89 -1.07 -11.45
CA TYR A 260 11.91 -0.38 -12.26
C TYR A 260 12.48 0.86 -11.55
N ILE A 261 11.64 1.68 -10.92
CA ILE A 261 12.05 2.87 -10.15
C ILE A 261 12.94 2.45 -8.98
N LEU A 262 12.49 1.50 -8.15
CA LEU A 262 13.26 1.03 -7.00
C LEU A 262 14.60 0.42 -7.41
N MET A 263 14.63 -0.30 -8.54
CA MET A 263 15.89 -0.81 -9.12
C MET A 263 16.82 0.33 -9.54
N LYS A 264 16.31 1.36 -10.21
CA LYS A 264 17.09 2.55 -10.60
C LYS A 264 17.64 3.31 -9.40
N TRP A 265 16.88 3.37 -8.33
CA TRP A 265 17.27 3.97 -7.07
C TRP A 265 18.13 3.03 -6.20
N LYS A 266 18.47 1.83 -6.69
CA LYS A 266 19.30 0.82 -6.01
C LYS A 266 18.75 0.37 -4.65
N PHE A 267 17.44 0.31 -4.52
CA PHE A 267 16.81 -0.21 -3.30
C PHE A 267 17.12 -1.71 -3.08
N PRO A 268 17.01 -2.22 -1.85
CA PRO A 268 17.18 -3.64 -1.55
C PRO A 268 16.32 -4.52 -2.46
N ARG A 269 16.88 -5.66 -2.87
CA ARG A 269 16.22 -6.60 -3.80
C ARG A 269 14.83 -7.01 -3.34
N GLN A 270 14.64 -7.13 -2.02
CA GLN A 270 13.35 -7.53 -1.41
C GLN A 270 12.27 -6.49 -1.70
N LEU A 271 12.57 -5.21 -1.59
CA LEU A 271 11.64 -4.12 -1.88
C LEU A 271 11.33 -4.03 -3.38
N ILE A 272 12.34 -4.27 -4.23
CA ILE A 272 12.15 -4.36 -5.69
C ILE A 272 11.21 -5.53 -6.03
N ALA A 273 11.42 -6.71 -5.44
CA ALA A 273 10.60 -7.90 -5.66
C ALA A 273 9.17 -7.67 -5.16
N ALA A 274 9.00 -7.06 -4.00
CA ALA A 274 7.71 -6.67 -3.43
C ALA A 274 6.91 -5.80 -4.41
N ALA A 275 7.49 -4.69 -4.85
CA ALA A 275 6.83 -3.78 -5.80
C ALA A 275 6.56 -4.44 -7.14
N TRP A 276 7.51 -5.17 -7.71
CA TRP A 276 7.38 -5.77 -9.03
C TRP A 276 6.38 -6.92 -9.08
N GLY A 277 6.28 -7.69 -7.99
CA GLY A 277 5.54 -8.95 -7.93
C GLY A 277 4.18 -8.88 -7.26
N HIS A 278 3.77 -7.76 -6.64
CA HIS A 278 2.58 -7.76 -5.79
C HIS A 278 1.26 -8.07 -6.52
N HIS A 279 1.14 -7.82 -7.81
CA HIS A 279 -0.01 -8.29 -8.60
C HIS A 279 0.17 -9.67 -9.21
N ASN A 280 1.41 -10.12 -9.39
CA ASN A 280 1.73 -11.44 -9.94
C ASN A 280 3.02 -11.99 -9.32
N PRO A 281 2.96 -12.65 -8.15
CA PRO A 281 4.14 -13.20 -7.48
C PRO A 281 4.94 -14.19 -8.31
N ARG A 282 4.30 -14.84 -9.30
CA ARG A 282 4.97 -15.78 -10.21
C ARG A 282 5.98 -15.11 -11.12
N LYS A 283 5.79 -13.82 -11.42
CA LYS A 283 6.69 -13.01 -12.25
C LYS A 283 8.09 -12.89 -11.64
N VAL A 284 8.18 -12.90 -10.32
CA VAL A 284 9.42 -12.87 -9.53
C VAL A 284 9.75 -14.23 -8.89
N LYS A 285 9.37 -15.34 -9.55
CA LYS A 285 9.62 -16.70 -9.11
C LYS A 285 9.06 -17.03 -7.72
N THR A 286 7.91 -16.49 -7.39
CA THR A 286 7.29 -16.65 -6.07
C THR A 286 8.22 -16.25 -4.92
N ASP A 287 8.86 -15.10 -5.07
CA ASP A 287 9.67 -14.48 -4.01
C ASP A 287 8.81 -14.26 -2.75
N PRO A 288 9.28 -14.61 -1.54
CA PRO A 288 8.49 -14.49 -0.31
C PRO A 288 7.96 -13.08 -0.07
N ASP A 289 8.76 -12.05 -0.34
CA ASP A 289 8.35 -10.67 -0.14
C ASP A 289 7.21 -10.30 -1.09
N ALA A 290 7.31 -10.65 -2.37
CA ALA A 290 6.23 -10.44 -3.34
C ALA A 290 4.94 -11.20 -2.98
N MET A 291 5.05 -12.43 -2.47
CA MET A 291 3.88 -13.23 -2.04
C MET A 291 3.17 -12.59 -0.86
N VAL A 292 3.92 -12.17 0.15
CA VAL A 292 3.34 -11.54 1.36
C VAL A 292 2.69 -10.22 1.00
N ILE A 293 3.36 -9.37 0.19
CA ILE A 293 2.78 -8.08 -0.22
C ILE A 293 1.54 -8.28 -1.09
N HIS A 294 1.52 -9.26 -2.01
CA HIS A 294 0.34 -9.62 -2.79
C HIS A 294 -0.87 -9.94 -1.91
N VAL A 295 -0.67 -10.74 -0.87
CA VAL A 295 -1.74 -11.13 0.05
C VAL A 295 -2.13 -9.95 0.95
N ALA A 296 -1.16 -9.17 1.41
CA ALA A 296 -1.40 -8.01 2.26
C ALA A 296 -2.17 -6.90 1.54
N ASP A 297 -1.85 -6.61 0.28
CA ASP A 297 -2.58 -5.68 -0.57
C ASP A 297 -4.05 -6.11 -0.74
N PHE A 298 -4.27 -7.38 -1.09
CA PHE A 298 -5.62 -7.95 -1.18
C PHE A 298 -6.40 -7.78 0.13
N ILE A 299 -5.78 -8.06 1.28
CA ILE A 299 -6.41 -7.93 2.59
C ILE A 299 -6.69 -6.46 2.93
N ALA A 300 -5.73 -5.56 2.70
CA ALA A 300 -5.89 -4.13 2.95
C ALA A 300 -7.10 -3.57 2.18
N GLN A 301 -7.22 -3.89 0.89
CA GLN A 301 -8.38 -3.52 0.08
C GLN A 301 -9.69 -4.11 0.63
N ALA A 302 -9.70 -5.39 0.99
CA ALA A 302 -10.87 -6.06 1.58
C ALA A 302 -11.31 -5.42 2.91
N LEU A 303 -10.36 -4.91 3.69
CA LEU A 303 -10.62 -4.19 4.94
C LEU A 303 -11.11 -2.75 4.72
N GLY A 304 -11.07 -2.24 3.48
CA GLY A 304 -11.55 -0.91 3.10
C GLY A 304 -10.48 0.17 3.05
N TYR A 305 -9.22 -0.22 3.09
CA TYR A 305 -8.09 0.66 2.80
C TYR A 305 -7.78 0.61 1.30
N GLU A 306 -8.76 1.00 0.50
CA GLU A 306 -8.69 1.02 -0.96
C GLU A 306 -8.28 2.40 -1.47
N LEU A 307 -7.64 2.42 -2.63
CA LEU A 307 -7.19 3.67 -3.29
C LEU A 307 -8.35 4.54 -3.81
N GLY A 308 -9.55 3.97 -3.92
CA GLY A 308 -10.72 4.65 -4.48
C GLY A 308 -10.64 4.86 -6.01
N ILE A 309 -9.76 4.11 -6.69
CA ILE A 309 -9.56 4.18 -8.14
C ILE A 309 -10.21 3.00 -8.87
N SER A 310 -10.22 1.83 -8.27
CA SER A 310 -10.83 0.63 -8.85
C SER A 310 -12.02 0.17 -8.02
N PRO A 311 -13.16 -0.14 -8.66
CA PRO A 311 -14.34 -0.65 -7.96
C PRO A 311 -14.22 -2.13 -7.58
N VAL A 312 -13.11 -2.80 -7.92
CA VAL A 312 -12.93 -4.24 -7.72
C VAL A 312 -11.56 -4.53 -7.11
N ILE A 313 -11.55 -5.48 -6.17
CA ILE A 313 -10.34 -6.08 -5.64
C ILE A 313 -9.83 -7.12 -6.66
N GLY A 314 -8.52 -7.20 -6.85
CA GLY A 314 -7.88 -8.18 -7.72
C GLY A 314 -8.11 -9.63 -7.25
N TYR A 315 -7.50 -10.57 -7.94
CA TYR A 315 -7.50 -11.97 -7.51
C TYR A 315 -6.42 -12.20 -6.43
N ILE A 316 -6.61 -13.26 -5.64
CA ILE A 316 -5.58 -13.74 -4.74
C ILE A 316 -4.92 -15.01 -5.33
N ASP A 317 -3.58 -15.00 -5.45
CA ASP A 317 -2.85 -16.20 -5.88
C ASP A 317 -2.88 -17.25 -4.77
N ARG A 318 -3.53 -18.37 -5.07
CA ARG A 318 -3.68 -19.48 -4.12
C ARG A 318 -2.32 -20.04 -3.66
N THR A 319 -1.35 -20.09 -4.56
CA THR A 319 0.00 -20.59 -4.23
C THR A 319 0.71 -19.66 -3.26
N ALA A 320 0.56 -18.34 -3.45
CA ALA A 320 1.12 -17.36 -2.51
C ALA A 320 0.51 -17.52 -1.12
N TRP A 321 -0.83 -17.61 -1.02
CA TRP A 321 -1.52 -17.83 0.25
C TRP A 321 -1.07 -19.12 0.96
N GLU A 322 -1.07 -20.26 0.22
CA GLU A 322 -0.69 -21.56 0.79
C GLU A 322 0.78 -21.59 1.26
N LYS A 323 1.69 -20.93 0.55
CA LYS A 323 3.12 -20.88 0.91
C LYS A 323 3.41 -19.98 2.11
N ILE A 324 2.61 -18.95 2.36
CA ILE A 324 2.73 -18.13 3.58
C ILE A 324 2.45 -18.96 4.82
N GLY A 325 1.54 -19.95 4.74
CA GLY A 325 1.36 -20.97 5.76
C GLY A 325 0.53 -20.53 6.98
N ILE A 326 -0.22 -19.43 6.88
CA ILE A 326 -1.20 -19.03 7.90
C ILE A 326 -2.61 -19.43 7.49
N THR A 327 -3.50 -19.65 8.47
CA THR A 327 -4.90 -19.95 8.21
C THR A 327 -5.75 -18.69 8.12
N ALA A 328 -6.90 -18.80 7.48
CA ALA A 328 -7.86 -17.70 7.41
C ALA A 328 -8.42 -17.32 8.80
N GLU A 329 -8.56 -18.30 9.69
CA GLU A 329 -8.99 -18.10 11.08
C GLU A 329 -7.95 -17.30 11.88
N GLN A 330 -6.66 -17.66 11.79
CA GLN A 330 -5.58 -16.89 12.42
C GLN A 330 -5.60 -15.43 11.96
N LEU A 331 -5.76 -15.19 10.66
CA LEU A 331 -5.87 -13.83 10.14
C LEU A 331 -7.07 -13.09 10.75
N ILE A 332 -8.27 -13.71 10.76
CA ILE A 332 -9.48 -13.06 11.27
C ILE A 332 -9.37 -12.70 12.75
N GLU A 333 -8.73 -13.55 13.55
CA GLU A 333 -8.48 -13.27 14.97
C GLU A 333 -7.62 -12.03 15.18
N MET A 334 -6.75 -11.72 14.23
CA MET A 334 -5.85 -10.56 14.30
C MET A 334 -6.44 -9.27 13.72
N LEU A 335 -7.49 -9.33 12.93
CA LEU A 335 -8.04 -8.14 12.28
C LEU A 335 -8.33 -6.96 13.22
N PRO A 336 -8.82 -7.16 14.46
CA PRO A 336 -9.00 -6.04 15.39
C PRO A 336 -7.71 -5.32 15.72
N GLU A 337 -6.64 -6.09 15.97
CA GLU A 337 -5.31 -5.52 16.27
C GLU A 337 -4.69 -4.88 15.02
N ILE A 338 -4.77 -5.52 13.86
CA ILE A 338 -4.31 -4.97 12.59
C ILE A 338 -4.98 -3.59 12.33
N ARG A 339 -6.29 -3.47 12.53
CA ARG A 339 -6.98 -2.18 12.35
C ARG A 339 -6.49 -1.11 13.30
N ARG A 340 -6.31 -1.47 14.58
CA ARG A 340 -5.76 -0.56 15.58
C ARG A 340 -4.36 -0.08 15.19
N LEU A 341 -3.48 -1.00 14.78
CA LEU A 341 -2.12 -0.67 14.34
C LEU A 341 -2.11 0.23 13.10
N ILE A 342 -2.99 -0.02 12.13
CA ILE A 342 -3.11 0.83 10.94
C ILE A 342 -3.50 2.26 11.33
N ASP A 343 -4.48 2.42 12.21
CA ASP A 343 -4.92 3.75 12.66
C ASP A 343 -3.82 4.45 13.47
N ASP A 344 -3.13 3.75 14.37
CA ASP A 344 -1.99 4.26 15.14
C ASP A 344 -0.85 4.74 14.23
N VAL A 345 -0.47 3.94 13.23
CA VAL A 345 0.61 4.28 12.29
C VAL A 345 0.17 5.41 11.34
N PHE A 346 -1.06 5.37 10.83
CA PHE A 346 -1.56 6.39 9.92
C PHE A 346 -1.59 7.78 10.58
N TYR A 347 -2.02 7.86 11.84
CA TYR A 347 -2.00 9.12 12.60
C TYR A 347 -0.59 9.76 12.67
N ILE A 348 0.47 8.93 12.64
CA ILE A 348 1.86 9.39 12.63
C ILE A 348 2.20 10.19 11.36
N PHE A 349 1.59 9.85 10.24
CA PHE A 349 1.87 10.45 8.93
C PHE A 349 0.89 11.57 8.52
N GLU A 350 -0.19 11.80 9.29
CA GLU A 350 -1.13 12.91 9.04
C GLU A 350 -0.57 14.26 9.51
N GLU A 351 0.36 14.30 10.48
CA GLU A 351 1.04 15.48 11.02
C GLU A 351 2.32 15.83 10.25
#